data_5f67d418a4f0d16e373b2fc11e22390d
#
_entry.id   5f67d418a4f0d16e373b2fc11e22390d
#
_cell.length_a   1.000
_cell.length_b   1.000
_cell.length_c   1.000
_cell.angle_alpha   90.00
_cell.angle_beta   90.00
_cell.angle_gamma   90.00
#
_symmetry.space_group_name_H-M   'P 1'
#
loop_
_entity.id
_entity.type
_entity.pdbx_description
1 polymer ?
#
loop_
_entity_poly.entity_id
_entity_poly.type
_entity_poly.pdbx_seq_one_letter_code
_entity_poly.pdbx_strand_id
1 'polypeptide(L)'
;MLFIFSWTHTPAARDVTIKQFMATGGMPPAGIDMLSRYHNLDGTGGFAICESTDASALASWALDWNGLIEIKIVPIMDDETISGVLGPRFA
;
A
#
# COMPACT_ATOMS: atom_id res chain seq x y z
N MET A 1 6.32 11.52 -2.67
CA MET A 1 5.22 11.53 -1.69
C MET A 1 5.06 10.13 -1.11
N LEU A 2 4.86 10.04 0.19
CA LEU A 2 4.63 8.76 0.86
C LEU A 2 3.17 8.33 0.75
N PHE A 3 2.98 7.03 0.59
CA PHE A 3 1.66 6.40 0.58
C PHE A 3 1.65 5.16 1.46
N ILE A 4 0.52 4.91 2.10
CA ILE A 4 0.21 3.59 2.63
C ILE A 4 -0.71 2.87 1.64
N PHE A 5 -0.30 1.69 1.22
CA PHE A 5 -1.07 0.80 0.36
C PHE A 5 -1.51 -0.38 1.24
N SER A 6 -2.76 -0.39 1.62
CA SER A 6 -3.30 -1.45 2.48
C SER A 6 -4.26 -2.33 1.71
N TRP A 7 -4.32 -3.60 2.12
CA TRP A 7 -5.21 -4.56 1.48
C TRP A 7 -5.85 -5.49 2.48
N THR A 8 -7.05 -5.92 2.16
CA THR A 8 -7.77 -7.00 2.86
C THR A 8 -8.35 -7.95 1.83
N HIS A 9 -8.42 -9.22 2.16
CA HIS A 9 -9.09 -10.20 1.35
C HIS A 9 -10.12 -10.98 2.17
N THR A 10 -11.16 -11.43 1.48
CA THR A 10 -12.16 -12.30 2.08
C THR A 10 -11.59 -13.71 2.22
N PRO A 11 -12.16 -14.55 3.11
CA PRO A 11 -11.77 -15.96 3.19
C PRO A 11 -11.89 -16.69 1.84
N ALA A 12 -12.89 -16.35 1.02
CA ALA A 12 -13.08 -16.95 -0.28
C ALA A 12 -11.96 -16.64 -1.28
N ALA A 13 -11.36 -15.45 -1.20
CA ALA A 13 -10.30 -15.01 -2.10
C ALA A 13 -8.88 -15.31 -1.56
N ARG A 14 -8.75 -15.79 -0.33
CA ARG A 14 -7.46 -15.96 0.34
C ARG A 14 -6.47 -16.78 -0.47
N ASP A 15 -6.85 -17.98 -0.86
CA ASP A 15 -5.91 -18.91 -1.50
C ASP A 15 -5.48 -18.43 -2.89
N VAL A 16 -6.39 -17.86 -3.66
CA VAL A 16 -6.07 -17.29 -4.98
C VAL A 16 -5.12 -16.10 -4.83
N THR A 17 -5.37 -15.24 -3.86
CA THR A 17 -4.52 -14.07 -3.57
C THR A 17 -3.11 -14.50 -3.16
N ILE A 18 -3.00 -15.49 -2.26
CA ILE A 18 -1.70 -16.00 -1.81
C ILE A 18 -0.95 -16.65 -2.98
N LYS A 19 -1.61 -17.42 -3.83
CA LYS A 19 -0.99 -18.03 -5.00
C LYS A 19 -0.44 -16.98 -5.96
N GLN A 20 -1.17 -15.92 -6.23
CA GLN A 20 -0.69 -14.82 -7.07
C GLN A 20 0.49 -14.10 -6.43
N PHE A 21 0.44 -13.86 -5.13
CA PHE A 21 1.56 -13.28 -4.37
C PHE A 21 2.81 -14.15 -4.49
N MET A 22 2.69 -15.44 -4.28
CA MET A 22 3.83 -16.37 -4.38
C MET A 22 4.39 -16.43 -5.81
N ALA A 23 3.55 -16.33 -6.83
CA ALA A 23 3.97 -16.36 -8.21
C ALA A 23 4.66 -15.07 -8.66
N THR A 24 4.28 -13.92 -8.13
CA THR A 24 4.76 -12.61 -8.59
C THR A 24 5.65 -11.89 -7.60
N GLY A 25 5.68 -12.31 -6.34
CA GLY A 25 6.34 -11.60 -5.24
C GLY A 25 5.58 -10.37 -4.77
N GLY A 26 4.45 -10.03 -5.40
CA GLY A 26 3.65 -8.85 -5.06
C GLY A 26 4.42 -7.54 -5.19
N MET A 27 5.39 -7.48 -6.10
CA MET A 27 6.22 -6.29 -6.26
C MET A 27 5.49 -5.22 -7.06
N PRO A 28 5.69 -3.92 -6.69
CA PRO A 28 5.08 -2.83 -7.44
C PRO A 28 5.72 -2.68 -8.83
N PRO A 29 5.00 -2.07 -9.79
CA PRO A 29 5.57 -1.70 -11.08
C PRO A 29 6.62 -0.59 -10.93
N ALA A 30 7.35 -0.31 -12.01
CA ALA A 30 8.27 0.83 -12.06
C ALA A 30 7.54 2.14 -11.71
N GLY A 31 8.22 3.03 -11.02
CA GLY A 31 7.66 4.29 -10.54
C GLY A 31 7.18 4.27 -9.09
N ILE A 32 7.24 3.11 -8.43
CA ILE A 32 6.90 2.97 -7.01
C ILE A 32 8.07 2.31 -6.30
N ASP A 33 8.56 2.95 -5.24
CA ASP A 33 9.53 2.39 -4.32
C ASP A 33 8.82 1.88 -3.08
N MET A 34 8.80 0.57 -2.90
CA MET A 34 8.26 -0.05 -1.70
C MET A 34 9.32 -0.03 -0.59
N LEU A 35 9.08 0.77 0.45
CA LEU A 35 10.03 0.94 1.54
C LEU A 35 9.91 -0.18 2.57
N SER A 36 8.71 -0.65 2.82
CA SER A 36 8.43 -1.74 3.75
C SER A 36 7.08 -2.37 3.43
N ARG A 37 6.91 -3.63 3.85
CA ARG A 37 5.65 -4.35 3.71
C ARG A 37 5.47 -5.28 4.91
N TYR A 38 4.26 -5.28 5.44
CA TYR A 38 3.90 -6.11 6.60
C TYR A 38 2.58 -6.82 6.33
N HIS A 39 2.48 -8.06 6.82
CA HIS A 39 1.29 -8.89 6.72
C HIS A 39 0.64 -9.02 8.07
N ASN A 40 -0.68 -8.97 8.12
CA ASN A 40 -1.42 -9.25 9.35
C ASN A 40 -1.16 -10.70 9.78
N LEU A 41 -0.92 -10.90 11.07
CA LEU A 41 -0.63 -12.25 11.59
C LEU A 41 -1.78 -13.23 11.34
N ASP A 42 -3.01 -12.75 11.30
CA ASP A 42 -4.20 -13.58 11.06
C ASP A 42 -4.44 -13.88 9.57
N GLY A 43 -3.59 -13.41 8.67
CA GLY A 43 -3.70 -13.71 7.25
C GLY A 43 -4.79 -12.96 6.50
N THR A 44 -5.37 -11.91 7.09
CA THR A 44 -6.49 -11.17 6.48
C THR A 44 -6.09 -10.06 5.52
N GLY A 45 -4.81 -9.74 5.46
CA GLY A 45 -4.30 -8.66 4.62
C GLY A 45 -2.99 -8.12 5.14
N GLY A 46 -2.73 -6.85 4.88
CA GLY A 46 -1.51 -6.18 5.32
C GLY A 46 -1.40 -4.77 4.75
N PHE A 47 -0.20 -4.22 4.82
CA PHE A 47 0.06 -2.92 4.21
C PHE A 47 1.52 -2.79 3.78
N ALA A 48 1.74 -1.86 2.84
CA ALA A 48 3.07 -1.44 2.42
C ALA A 48 3.19 0.07 2.53
N ILE A 49 4.37 0.53 2.89
CA ILE A 49 4.74 1.95 2.83
C ILE A 49 5.52 2.15 1.55
N CYS A 50 5.06 3.08 0.73
CA CYS A 50 5.61 3.33 -0.61
C CYS A 50 5.93 4.79 -0.82
N GLU A 51 6.96 5.04 -1.63
CA GLU A 51 7.29 6.36 -2.15
C GLU A 51 7.00 6.38 -3.65
N SER A 52 6.26 7.39 -4.12
CA SER A 52 5.98 7.56 -5.55
C SER A 52 5.54 8.98 -5.85
N THR A 53 5.83 9.43 -7.06
CA THR A 53 5.26 10.63 -7.67
C THR A 53 4.39 10.28 -8.89
N ASP A 54 4.15 8.99 -9.12
CA ASP A 54 3.49 8.48 -10.31
C ASP A 54 2.13 7.87 -9.94
N ALA A 55 1.09 8.70 -10.04
CA ALA A 55 -0.28 8.27 -9.77
C ALA A 55 -0.75 7.15 -10.71
N SER A 56 -0.28 7.17 -11.96
CA SER A 56 -0.63 6.12 -12.94
C SER A 56 -0.05 4.77 -12.54
N ALA A 57 1.18 4.75 -12.04
CA ALA A 57 1.80 3.52 -11.55
C ALA A 57 1.05 2.97 -10.33
N LEU A 58 0.64 3.84 -9.40
CA LEU A 58 -0.15 3.45 -8.23
C LEU A 58 -1.50 2.86 -8.63
N ALA A 59 -2.20 3.49 -9.54
CA ALA A 59 -3.48 2.99 -10.05
C ALA A 59 -3.32 1.66 -10.78
N SER A 60 -2.28 1.52 -11.59
CA SER A 60 -1.98 0.27 -12.30
C SER A 60 -1.70 -0.87 -11.32
N TRP A 61 -0.93 -0.62 -10.27
CA TRP A 61 -0.66 -1.61 -9.24
C TRP A 61 -1.94 -2.03 -8.52
N ALA A 62 -2.80 -1.07 -8.18
CA ALA A 62 -4.09 -1.38 -7.58
C ALA A 62 -4.95 -2.26 -8.47
N LEU A 63 -4.98 -2.00 -9.78
CA LEU A 63 -5.76 -2.79 -10.74
C LEU A 63 -5.23 -4.21 -10.90
N ASP A 64 -3.95 -4.45 -10.69
CA ASP A 64 -3.39 -5.81 -10.73
C ASP A 64 -3.96 -6.71 -9.63
N TRP A 65 -4.46 -6.10 -8.53
CA TRP A 65 -4.87 -6.85 -7.35
C TRP A 65 -6.34 -6.66 -6.95
N ASN A 66 -6.97 -5.52 -7.28
CA ASN A 66 -8.28 -5.18 -6.73
C ASN A 66 -9.43 -6.06 -7.24
N GLY A 67 -9.18 -6.94 -8.20
CA GLY A 67 -10.11 -8.00 -8.56
C GLY A 67 -10.17 -9.14 -7.55
N LEU A 68 -9.18 -9.25 -6.66
CA LEU A 68 -9.06 -10.29 -5.63
C LEU A 68 -9.18 -9.76 -4.21
N ILE A 69 -8.70 -8.55 -3.98
CA ILE A 69 -8.58 -7.94 -2.66
C ILE A 69 -9.17 -6.54 -2.66
N GLU A 70 -9.55 -6.09 -1.49
CA GLU A 70 -9.93 -4.70 -1.27
C GLU A 70 -8.67 -3.88 -0.97
N ILE A 71 -8.47 -2.79 -1.71
CA ILE A 71 -7.27 -1.96 -1.63
C ILE A 71 -7.65 -0.55 -1.20
N LYS A 72 -6.81 0.02 -0.34
CA LYS A 72 -6.90 1.41 0.06
C LYS A 72 -5.52 2.05 -0.08
N ILE A 73 -5.44 3.17 -0.81
CA ILE A 73 -4.22 3.94 -0.99
C ILE A 73 -4.43 5.30 -0.34
N VAL A 74 -3.60 5.63 0.65
CA VAL A 74 -3.73 6.87 1.41
C VAL A 74 -2.40 7.61 1.40
N PRO A 75 -2.37 8.88 0.98
CA PRO A 75 -1.19 9.72 1.17
C PRO A 75 -0.93 9.91 2.66
N ILE A 76 0.32 9.80 3.05
CA ILE A 76 0.75 9.93 4.44
C ILE A 76 1.94 10.88 4.53
N MET A 77 2.24 11.33 5.74
CA MET A 77 3.42 12.13 6.00
C MET A 77 4.00 11.73 7.36
N ASP A 78 5.29 12.01 7.54
CA ASP A 78 5.98 11.78 8.79
C ASP A 78 5.79 12.93 9.80
N ASP A 79 6.31 12.74 10.99
CA ASP A 79 6.23 13.74 12.08
C ASP A 79 6.93 15.04 11.72
N GLU A 80 8.05 14.97 11.03
CA GLU A 80 8.80 16.16 10.61
C GLU A 80 7.97 17.02 9.65
N THR A 81 7.36 16.40 8.67
CA THR A 81 6.53 17.10 7.69
C THR A 81 5.29 17.73 8.34
N ILE A 82 4.56 16.97 9.15
CA ILE A 82 3.36 17.49 9.80
C ILE A 82 3.70 18.57 10.84
N SER A 83 4.83 18.47 11.52
CA SER A 83 5.28 19.48 12.48
C SER A 83 5.50 20.84 11.80
N GLY A 84 5.99 20.84 10.55
CA GLY A 84 6.14 22.05 9.76
C GLY A 84 4.82 22.76 9.45
N VAL A 85 3.74 21.99 9.38
CA VAL A 85 2.37 22.52 9.19
C VAL A 85 1.75 22.95 10.52
N LEU A 86 1.86 22.10 11.55
CA LEU A 86 1.19 22.32 12.85
C LEU A 86 1.86 23.42 13.68
N GLY A 87 3.19 23.55 13.63
CA GLY A 87 3.92 24.51 14.43
C GLY A 87 3.42 25.94 14.25
N PRO A 88 3.34 26.49 13.03
CA PRO A 88 2.83 27.85 12.81
C PRO A 88 1.36 28.06 13.23
N ARG A 89 0.57 26.99 13.25
CA ARG A 89 -0.86 27.08 13.58
C ARG A 89 -1.15 26.99 15.07
N PHE A 90 -0.30 26.30 15.83
CA PHE A 90 -0.53 25.95 17.23
C PHE A 90 0.59 26.39 18.17
N ALA A 91 1.51 27.18 17.67
CA ALA A 91 2.59 27.74 18.49
C ALA A 91 2.09 28.84 19.43
#